data_8ec524a1dc8534dcead84738640a0ac7
#
_entry.id   8ec524a1dc8534dcead84738640a0ac7
#
_cell.length_a   1.000
_cell.length_b   1.000
_cell.length_c   1.000
_cell.angle_alpha   90.00
_cell.angle_beta   90.00
_cell.angle_gamma   90.00
#
_symmetry.space_group_name_H-M   'P 1'
#
loop_
_entity.id
_entity.type
_entity.pdbx_description
1 polymer ?
#
loop_
_entity_poly.entity_id
_entity_poly.type
_entity_poly.pdbx_seq_one_letter_code
_entity_poly.pdbx_strand_id
1 'polypeptide(L)'
;MVSKGTAYPGHHHSAVLGSWAACSDSKHIGICVPEKLLVFVVNLLEEMDLDQLDLNPRIIAAVKKAKLKSVKEVLHFSGPDLQRLTRLPSLDVQHLLRTASSHLQGSRVCTALHLHQQKQRFPAQHQRLSLGCPVLDGLLRGGLPLDGLTELAGPSSAGKTQLALQLCLTVQFPRRHGGLEAGAVYICTEEVFPSARLQQLMAQQRRLRTDVPGDVVDRIKFGNQIFVEHVADVDTLLECVRKKVPALLSRGMARLVVIDSVAAPFRCEFDGAASVPRARCLQALGAALRQLSCTFQSPVLCINQVTEVTEEQGTAPGPQGVWDERVSPALGMTWSNQLLMRLMVSRRRPDRTLRVVFAPHLPPSSCSYTVNAEGVRGTPGTASC
;
A
#
# COMPACT_ATOMS: atom_id res chain seq x y z
N MET A 1 -48.81 -4.38 44.33
CA MET A 1 -49.45 -5.42 43.50
C MET A 1 -48.35 -5.90 42.55
N VAL A 2 -47.67 -6.96 42.90
CA VAL A 2 -47.89 -8.37 42.49
C VAL A 2 -47.86 -8.46 40.95
N SER A 3 -47.01 -9.17 40.28
CA SER A 3 -46.14 -10.31 40.51
C SER A 3 -45.88 -11.02 39.15
N LYS A 4 -44.79 -11.72 39.10
CA LYS A 4 -44.46 -12.92 38.27
C LYS A 4 -43.89 -12.61 36.86
N GLY A 5 -42.70 -12.95 36.47
CA GLY A 5 -41.85 -14.11 36.85
C GLY A 5 -42.10 -15.32 35.95
N THR A 6 -41.22 -15.53 34.96
CA THR A 6 -40.93 -16.90 34.50
C THR A 6 -39.50 -17.01 34.02
N ALA A 7 -38.85 -18.04 34.46
CA ALA A 7 -37.44 -18.38 34.29
C ALA A 7 -37.28 -19.59 33.34
N TYR A 8 -36.09 -19.63 32.63
CA TYR A 8 -35.23 -20.73 32.29
C TYR A 8 -35.70 -21.80 31.22
N PRO A 9 -34.75 -22.48 30.54
CA PRO A 9 -33.45 -22.96 31.02
C PRO A 9 -32.26 -22.79 30.08
N GLY A 10 -31.07 -22.95 30.67
CA GLY A 10 -29.76 -22.88 30.08
C GLY A 10 -29.28 -24.16 29.40
N HIS A 11 -28.21 -23.98 28.66
CA HIS A 11 -27.30 -25.08 28.30
C HIS A 11 -25.84 -24.65 28.48
N HIS A 12 -25.14 -25.42 29.26
CA HIS A 12 -23.70 -25.45 29.47
C HIS A 12 -22.95 -25.75 28.16
N HIS A 13 -21.89 -25.04 27.84
CA HIS A 13 -20.69 -25.64 27.28
C HIS A 13 -19.43 -24.92 27.78
N SER A 14 -18.58 -25.76 28.26
CA SER A 14 -17.36 -25.63 29.01
C SER A 14 -16.28 -24.75 28.35
N ALA A 15 -15.56 -24.08 29.24
CA ALA A 15 -14.29 -23.41 29.03
C ALA A 15 -13.17 -24.35 28.53
N VAL A 16 -12.36 -23.83 27.60
CA VAL A 16 -10.96 -24.26 27.44
C VAL A 16 -10.09 -23.00 27.51
N LEU A 17 -9.61 -22.74 28.72
CA LEU A 17 -8.49 -21.86 28.98
C LEU A 17 -7.20 -22.64 28.68
N GLY A 18 -6.51 -22.27 27.62
CA GLY A 18 -5.17 -22.74 27.29
C GLY A 18 -4.13 -21.69 27.67
N SER A 19 -3.37 -22.02 28.68
CA SER A 19 -2.30 -21.31 29.37
C SER A 19 -1.29 -20.63 28.43
N TRP A 20 -1.03 -19.36 28.66
CA TRP A 20 0.16 -18.66 28.18
C TRP A 20 1.30 -18.88 29.17
N ALA A 21 2.25 -19.71 28.83
CA ALA A 21 3.51 -19.81 29.55
C ALA A 21 4.45 -18.71 29.03
N ALA A 22 4.90 -17.87 29.96
CA ALA A 22 5.98 -16.91 29.76
C ALA A 22 7.28 -17.66 29.44
N CYS A 23 7.98 -17.26 28.40
CA CYS A 23 9.36 -17.64 28.18
C CYS A 23 10.21 -16.38 28.24
N SER A 24 10.97 -16.27 29.32
CA SER A 24 12.01 -15.28 29.56
C SER A 24 13.31 -15.69 28.87
N ASP A 25 14.04 -14.68 28.40
CA ASP A 25 15.46 -14.65 28.04
C ASP A 25 15.99 -15.52 26.90
N SER A 26 16.22 -14.88 25.76
CA SER A 26 17.53 -14.87 25.11
C SER A 26 17.58 -13.92 23.90
N LYS A 27 18.66 -13.16 23.84
CA LYS A 27 19.03 -12.19 22.80
C LYS A 27 19.28 -12.90 21.47
N HIS A 28 18.28 -12.98 20.61
CA HIS A 28 18.45 -13.16 19.18
C HIS A 28 17.46 -12.25 18.46
N ILE A 29 18.00 -11.39 17.61
CA ILE A 29 17.25 -10.56 16.67
C ILE A 29 16.59 -11.53 15.66
N GLY A 30 15.49 -12.12 16.04
CA GLY A 30 14.60 -12.87 15.18
C GLY A 30 13.76 -11.88 14.39
N ILE A 31 13.98 -11.76 13.09
CA ILE A 31 13.06 -11.10 12.17
C ILE A 31 11.77 -11.90 12.23
N CYS A 32 10.80 -11.40 12.98
CA CYS A 32 9.46 -11.95 13.05
C CYS A 32 8.78 -11.67 11.69
N VAL A 33 8.83 -12.66 10.81
CA VAL A 33 8.08 -12.64 9.54
C VAL A 33 6.61 -12.86 9.90
N PRO A 34 5.69 -11.95 9.59
CA PRO A 34 4.27 -12.15 9.90
C PRO A 34 3.73 -13.40 9.23
N GLU A 35 2.97 -14.21 9.96
CA GLU A 35 2.35 -15.47 9.52
C GLU A 35 1.61 -15.35 8.18
N LYS A 36 1.12 -14.17 7.83
CA LYS A 36 0.40 -13.86 6.57
C LYS A 36 1.31 -13.58 5.37
N LEU A 37 2.58 -13.20 5.60
CA LEU A 37 3.59 -13.17 4.53
C LEU A 37 3.93 -14.61 4.11
N LEU A 38 3.90 -15.52 5.07
CA LEU A 38 4.03 -16.96 4.83
C LEU A 38 2.90 -17.47 3.92
N VAL A 39 1.65 -17.04 4.13
CA VAL A 39 0.47 -17.46 3.33
C VAL A 39 0.52 -16.93 1.89
N PHE A 40 1.01 -15.72 1.66
CA PHE A 40 1.14 -15.18 0.29
C PHE A 40 2.30 -15.83 -0.48
N VAL A 41 3.41 -16.05 0.19
CA VAL A 41 4.55 -16.84 -0.34
C VAL A 41 4.11 -18.29 -0.56
N VAL A 42 3.27 -18.84 0.32
CA VAL A 42 2.73 -20.20 0.26
C VAL A 42 1.83 -20.42 -0.96
N ASN A 43 1.03 -19.44 -1.39
CA ASN A 43 0.19 -19.58 -2.60
C ASN A 43 0.99 -19.48 -3.91
N LEU A 44 2.18 -18.85 -3.91
CA LEU A 44 3.12 -18.89 -5.04
C LEU A 44 3.90 -20.22 -5.10
N LEU A 45 3.81 -21.05 -4.04
CA LEU A 45 4.57 -22.27 -3.86
C LEU A 45 3.79 -23.55 -4.23
N GLU A 46 2.54 -23.40 -4.68
CA GLU A 46 1.68 -24.58 -4.97
C GLU A 46 2.19 -25.46 -6.11
N GLU A 47 3.22 -25.02 -6.89
CA GLU A 47 3.73 -25.76 -8.05
C GLU A 47 5.24 -26.03 -8.09
N MET A 48 6.01 -25.76 -6.99
CA MET A 48 7.45 -26.00 -7.06
C MET A 48 7.83 -27.42 -6.67
N ASP A 49 8.34 -28.17 -7.68
CA ASP A 49 8.84 -29.52 -7.51
C ASP A 49 10.22 -29.55 -6.84
N LEU A 50 10.46 -30.52 -5.98
CA LEU A 50 11.74 -30.77 -5.29
C LEU A 50 12.91 -30.99 -6.26
N ASP A 51 12.62 -31.45 -7.49
CA ASP A 51 13.63 -31.67 -8.53
C ASP A 51 14.24 -30.39 -9.07
N GLN A 52 13.65 -29.23 -8.78
CA GLN A 52 14.18 -27.92 -9.16
C GLN A 52 15.22 -27.38 -8.17
N LEU A 53 15.37 -28.03 -7.02
CA LEU A 53 16.36 -27.65 -6.01
C LEU A 53 17.73 -28.23 -6.39
N ASP A 54 18.77 -27.41 -6.26
CA ASP A 54 20.16 -27.84 -6.41
C ASP A 54 20.59 -28.64 -5.15
N LEU A 55 20.11 -29.86 -5.07
CA LEU A 55 20.33 -30.80 -3.98
C LEU A 55 20.90 -32.14 -4.48
N ASN A 56 21.68 -32.78 -3.63
CA ASN A 56 22.14 -34.13 -3.91
C ASN A 56 20.95 -35.07 -4.18
N PRO A 57 20.96 -35.84 -5.30
CA PRO A 57 19.87 -36.76 -5.65
C PRO A 57 19.47 -37.73 -4.54
N ARG A 58 20.41 -38.10 -3.65
CA ARG A 58 20.16 -38.91 -2.48
C ARG A 58 19.21 -38.22 -1.49
N ILE A 59 19.34 -36.92 -1.30
CA ILE A 59 18.44 -36.13 -0.40
C ILE A 59 17.05 -36.07 -1.02
N ILE A 60 16.95 -35.77 -2.31
CA ILE A 60 15.68 -35.72 -3.04
C ILE A 60 14.96 -37.08 -2.97
N ALA A 61 15.68 -38.15 -3.22
CA ALA A 61 15.12 -39.50 -3.14
C ALA A 61 14.59 -39.85 -1.71
N ALA A 62 15.32 -39.46 -0.66
CA ALA A 62 14.90 -39.68 0.72
C ALA A 62 13.64 -38.85 1.07
N VAL A 63 13.55 -37.62 0.61
CA VAL A 63 12.38 -36.74 0.82
C VAL A 63 11.16 -37.28 0.07
N LYS A 64 11.32 -37.70 -1.18
CA LYS A 64 10.24 -38.35 -1.97
C LYS A 64 9.79 -39.66 -1.33
N LYS A 65 10.70 -40.49 -0.81
CA LYS A 65 10.40 -41.70 -0.08
C LYS A 65 9.59 -41.44 1.19
N ALA A 66 9.79 -40.29 1.83
CA ALA A 66 8.98 -39.82 2.96
C ALA A 66 7.61 -39.22 2.53
N LYS A 67 7.24 -39.37 1.24
CA LYS A 67 6.00 -38.86 0.62
C LYS A 67 5.86 -37.33 0.63
N LEU A 68 6.94 -36.59 0.77
CA LEU A 68 6.96 -35.13 0.63
C LEU A 68 7.20 -34.80 -0.86
N LYS A 69 6.28 -34.07 -1.49
CA LYS A 69 6.29 -33.83 -2.94
C LYS A 69 6.72 -32.41 -3.30
N SER A 70 6.55 -31.47 -2.39
CA SER A 70 6.79 -30.06 -2.66
C SER A 70 7.71 -29.41 -1.62
N VAL A 71 8.34 -28.30 -2.01
CA VAL A 71 9.15 -27.46 -1.13
C VAL A 71 8.32 -26.97 0.07
N LYS A 72 7.04 -26.66 -0.16
CA LYS A 72 6.08 -26.25 0.88
C LYS A 72 5.92 -27.34 1.95
N GLU A 73 5.70 -28.57 1.56
CA GLU A 73 5.57 -29.70 2.50
C GLU A 73 6.81 -29.87 3.36
N VAL A 74 8.00 -29.75 2.75
CA VAL A 74 9.28 -29.83 3.49
C VAL A 74 9.39 -28.76 4.57
N LEU A 75 8.99 -27.53 4.25
CA LEU A 75 9.10 -26.39 5.19
C LEU A 75 8.04 -26.37 6.29
N HIS A 76 7.01 -27.21 6.21
CA HIS A 76 6.07 -27.39 7.30
C HIS A 76 6.63 -28.20 8.48
N PHE A 77 7.74 -28.91 8.27
CA PHE A 77 8.35 -29.75 9.31
C PHE A 77 9.55 -29.06 9.96
N SER A 78 9.72 -29.30 11.25
CA SER A 78 10.94 -28.91 11.95
C SER A 78 12.13 -29.78 11.51
N GLY A 79 13.36 -29.28 11.70
CA GLY A 79 14.56 -30.06 11.38
C GLY A 79 14.58 -31.45 12.02
N PRO A 80 14.29 -31.58 13.34
CA PRO A 80 14.18 -32.88 14.01
C PRO A 80 13.10 -33.80 13.43
N ASP A 81 11.96 -33.25 12.99
CA ASP A 81 10.88 -34.06 12.41
C ASP A 81 11.26 -34.55 11.02
N LEU A 82 11.91 -33.72 10.21
CA LEU A 82 12.46 -34.12 8.92
C LEU A 82 13.50 -35.22 9.06
N GLN A 83 14.37 -35.16 10.07
CA GLN A 83 15.33 -36.23 10.35
C GLN A 83 14.64 -37.57 10.62
N ARG A 84 13.56 -37.54 11.43
CA ARG A 84 12.78 -38.75 11.74
C ARG A 84 12.06 -39.31 10.52
N LEU A 85 11.45 -38.41 9.72
CA LEU A 85 10.67 -38.81 8.55
C LEU A 85 11.55 -39.31 7.40
N THR A 86 12.63 -38.59 7.09
CA THR A 86 13.49 -38.89 5.93
C THR A 86 14.65 -39.82 6.25
N ARG A 87 14.98 -40.01 7.54
CA ARG A 87 16.17 -40.71 8.06
C ARG A 87 17.49 -40.15 7.53
N LEU A 88 17.49 -38.88 7.17
CA LEU A 88 18.70 -38.17 6.75
C LEU A 88 19.52 -37.69 7.96
N PRO A 89 20.85 -37.62 7.82
CA PRO A 89 21.72 -36.99 8.82
C PRO A 89 21.34 -35.53 9.04
N SER A 90 21.65 -34.97 10.23
CA SER A 90 21.34 -33.59 10.60
C SER A 90 21.90 -32.57 9.59
N LEU A 91 23.09 -32.80 9.06
CA LEU A 91 23.74 -31.92 8.08
C LEU A 91 22.97 -31.90 6.75
N ASP A 92 22.47 -33.05 6.27
CA ASP A 92 21.70 -33.15 5.05
C ASP A 92 20.33 -32.44 5.19
N VAL A 93 19.68 -32.57 6.37
CA VAL A 93 18.43 -31.86 6.68
C VAL A 93 18.66 -30.36 6.77
N GLN A 94 19.76 -29.93 7.40
CA GLN A 94 20.11 -28.50 7.41
C GLN A 94 20.38 -27.97 6.01
N HIS A 95 21.07 -28.74 5.17
CA HIS A 95 21.32 -28.38 3.78
C HIS A 95 20.00 -28.28 2.99
N LEU A 96 19.12 -29.29 3.10
CA LEU A 96 17.79 -29.29 2.52
C LEU A 96 16.98 -28.05 2.91
N LEU A 97 16.89 -27.73 4.22
CA LEU A 97 16.15 -26.57 4.72
C LEU A 97 16.76 -25.25 4.24
N ARG A 98 18.09 -25.12 4.21
CA ARG A 98 18.78 -23.93 3.70
C ARG A 98 18.52 -23.76 2.20
N THR A 99 18.67 -24.81 1.42
CA THR A 99 18.45 -24.76 -0.05
C THR A 99 16.99 -24.46 -0.35
N ALA A 100 16.04 -25.13 0.30
CA ALA A 100 14.62 -24.86 0.18
C ALA A 100 14.28 -23.40 0.57
N SER A 101 14.78 -22.93 1.70
CA SER A 101 14.59 -21.55 2.15
C SER A 101 15.24 -20.52 1.23
N SER A 102 16.45 -20.80 0.73
CA SER A 102 17.16 -19.90 -0.20
C SER A 102 16.45 -19.83 -1.55
N HIS A 103 15.90 -20.93 -2.01
CA HIS A 103 15.14 -20.99 -3.26
C HIS A 103 13.83 -20.20 -3.16
N LEU A 104 13.17 -20.24 -2.01
CA LEU A 104 11.98 -19.43 -1.72
C LEU A 104 12.26 -17.95 -1.56
N GLN A 105 13.37 -17.61 -0.91
CA GLN A 105 13.78 -16.23 -0.73
C GLN A 105 14.33 -15.61 -2.02
N GLY A 106 14.50 -16.41 -3.07
CA GLY A 106 15.19 -16.04 -4.29
C GLY A 106 16.70 -15.84 -4.05
N SER A 107 17.47 -15.63 -5.10
CA SER A 107 18.86 -15.21 -4.97
C SER A 107 18.92 -13.84 -4.32
N ARG A 108 19.36 -13.76 -3.06
CA ARG A 108 19.46 -12.49 -2.30
C ARG A 108 20.35 -11.45 -2.98
N VAL A 109 21.24 -11.91 -3.85
CA VAL A 109 22.14 -11.06 -4.64
C VAL A 109 21.97 -11.42 -6.09
N CYS A 110 21.44 -10.50 -6.88
CA CYS A 110 21.32 -10.64 -8.33
C CYS A 110 21.81 -9.36 -9.00
N THR A 111 22.26 -9.46 -10.24
CA THR A 111 22.70 -8.30 -11.00
C THR A 111 21.50 -7.46 -11.44
N ALA A 112 21.69 -6.14 -11.60
CA ALA A 112 20.66 -5.25 -12.14
C ALA A 112 20.22 -5.68 -13.54
N LEU A 113 21.14 -6.23 -14.35
CA LEU A 113 20.81 -6.78 -15.67
C LEU A 113 19.85 -7.98 -15.55
N HIS A 114 20.10 -8.89 -14.61
CA HIS A 114 19.23 -10.04 -14.38
C HIS A 114 17.81 -9.60 -13.96
N LEU A 115 17.70 -8.65 -13.03
CA LEU A 115 16.42 -8.06 -12.64
C LEU A 115 15.69 -7.42 -13.83
N HIS A 116 16.41 -6.68 -14.67
CA HIS A 116 15.86 -6.07 -15.88
C HIS A 116 15.35 -7.12 -16.87
N GLN A 117 16.09 -8.19 -17.09
CA GLN A 117 15.69 -9.30 -17.95
C GLN A 117 14.47 -10.06 -17.41
N GLN A 118 14.34 -10.16 -16.09
CA GLN A 118 13.18 -10.80 -15.45
C GLN A 118 11.93 -9.92 -15.44
N LYS A 119 12.03 -8.64 -15.81
CA LYS A 119 10.90 -7.72 -15.85
C LYS A 119 9.69 -8.28 -16.59
N GLN A 120 9.92 -9.00 -17.69
CA GLN A 120 8.84 -9.62 -18.46
C GLN A 120 8.24 -10.87 -17.80
N ARG A 121 8.97 -11.52 -16.89
CA ARG A 121 8.48 -12.70 -16.14
C ARG A 121 7.59 -12.33 -14.96
N PHE A 122 7.74 -11.09 -14.45
CA PHE A 122 6.97 -10.59 -13.30
C PHE A 122 6.22 -9.28 -13.63
N PRO A 123 5.28 -9.28 -14.59
CA PRO A 123 4.58 -8.07 -15.01
C PRO A 123 3.80 -7.41 -13.85
N ALA A 124 3.35 -8.21 -12.87
CA ALA A 124 2.65 -7.69 -11.70
C ALA A 124 3.50 -6.75 -10.83
N GLN A 125 4.83 -6.95 -10.76
CA GLN A 125 5.75 -6.07 -10.02
C GLN A 125 5.92 -4.69 -10.67
N HIS A 126 5.57 -4.56 -11.95
CA HIS A 126 5.66 -3.30 -12.71
C HIS A 126 4.30 -2.68 -12.96
N GLN A 127 3.23 -3.31 -12.44
CA GLN A 127 1.88 -2.77 -12.55
C GLN A 127 1.78 -1.45 -11.80
N ARG A 128 1.01 -0.52 -12.35
CA ARG A 128 0.72 0.79 -11.77
C ARG A 128 -0.79 1.01 -11.74
N LEU A 129 -1.23 1.85 -10.82
CA LEU A 129 -2.62 2.31 -10.79
C LEU A 129 -2.73 3.58 -11.62
N SER A 130 -3.47 3.53 -12.71
CA SER A 130 -3.77 4.69 -13.56
C SER A 130 -4.51 5.79 -12.77
N LEU A 131 -4.24 7.05 -13.09
CA LEU A 131 -5.03 8.18 -12.61
C LEU A 131 -6.37 8.34 -13.36
N GLY A 132 -6.62 7.50 -14.35
CA GLY A 132 -7.81 7.57 -15.20
C GLY A 132 -7.75 8.68 -16.25
N CYS A 133 -6.56 9.19 -16.56
CA CYS A 133 -6.34 10.22 -17.56
C CYS A 133 -4.99 10.00 -18.26
N PRO A 134 -4.96 9.80 -19.59
CA PRO A 134 -3.74 9.49 -20.33
C PRO A 134 -2.61 10.53 -20.17
N VAL A 135 -2.94 11.81 -20.06
CA VAL A 135 -1.95 12.90 -19.87
C VAL A 135 -1.28 12.78 -18.51
N LEU A 136 -2.06 12.54 -17.44
CA LEU A 136 -1.54 12.37 -16.08
C LEU A 136 -0.78 11.05 -15.95
N ASP A 137 -1.26 10.00 -16.59
CA ASP A 137 -0.58 8.71 -16.64
C ASP A 137 0.74 8.81 -17.43
N GLY A 138 0.78 9.60 -18.49
CA GLY A 138 2.01 9.90 -19.23
C GLY A 138 3.07 10.57 -18.35
N LEU A 139 2.69 11.57 -17.54
CA LEU A 139 3.58 12.21 -16.56
C LEU A 139 4.17 11.21 -15.57
N LEU A 140 3.35 10.26 -15.08
CA LEU A 140 3.74 9.27 -14.08
C LEU A 140 4.21 7.94 -14.69
N ARG A 141 4.40 7.88 -16.00
CA ARG A 141 4.77 6.65 -16.75
C ARG A 141 3.88 5.46 -16.39
N GLY A 142 2.57 5.69 -16.46
CA GLY A 142 1.53 4.67 -16.28
C GLY A 142 0.72 4.77 -14.99
N GLY A 143 1.05 5.70 -14.09
CA GLY A 143 0.28 5.93 -12.85
C GLY A 143 1.05 5.74 -11.56
N LEU A 144 0.33 5.53 -10.46
CA LEU A 144 0.92 5.35 -9.14
C LEU A 144 1.57 3.97 -8.97
N PRO A 145 2.75 3.88 -8.33
CA PRO A 145 3.37 2.59 -7.97
C PRO A 145 2.51 1.83 -6.97
N LEU A 146 2.59 0.49 -7.01
CA LEU A 146 1.84 -0.37 -6.08
C LEU A 146 2.53 -0.54 -4.73
N ASP A 147 3.79 -0.15 -4.64
CA ASP A 147 4.59 -0.20 -3.42
C ASP A 147 5.05 1.20 -3.00
N GLY A 148 5.30 1.35 -1.70
CA GLY A 148 5.73 2.61 -1.11
C GLY A 148 4.62 3.64 -0.93
N LEU A 149 4.98 4.80 -0.39
CA LEU A 149 4.04 5.87 -0.07
C LEU A 149 4.12 6.98 -1.12
N THR A 150 2.98 7.34 -1.69
CA THR A 150 2.82 8.53 -2.54
C THR A 150 2.16 9.63 -1.74
N GLU A 151 2.81 10.78 -1.66
CA GLU A 151 2.21 11.99 -1.10
C GLU A 151 1.69 12.89 -2.22
N LEU A 152 0.50 13.41 -2.03
CA LEU A 152 -0.10 14.45 -2.85
C LEU A 152 -0.26 15.71 -2.01
N ALA A 153 0.68 16.66 -2.12
CA ALA A 153 0.69 17.89 -1.35
C ALA A 153 0.21 19.08 -2.19
N GLY A 154 -0.26 20.13 -1.53
CA GLY A 154 -0.66 21.37 -2.20
C GLY A 154 -1.70 22.17 -1.43
N PRO A 155 -1.95 23.41 -1.86
CA PRO A 155 -2.88 24.33 -1.21
C PRO A 155 -4.34 23.81 -1.28
N SER A 156 -5.19 24.39 -0.46
CA SER A 156 -6.63 24.14 -0.50
C SER A 156 -7.20 24.44 -1.90
N SER A 157 -8.22 23.72 -2.29
CA SER A 157 -8.91 23.85 -3.60
C SER A 157 -8.04 23.59 -4.84
N ALA A 158 -6.81 23.08 -4.70
CA ALA A 158 -5.99 22.67 -5.84
C ALA A 158 -6.51 21.40 -6.53
N GLY A 159 -7.30 20.57 -5.85
CA GLY A 159 -7.93 19.38 -6.44
C GLY A 159 -7.39 18.05 -5.90
N LYS A 160 -6.73 18.04 -4.75
CA LYS A 160 -6.19 16.83 -4.10
C LYS A 160 -7.27 15.75 -3.90
N THR A 161 -8.36 16.10 -3.21
CA THR A 161 -9.52 15.24 -2.99
C THR A 161 -10.17 14.77 -4.31
N GLN A 162 -10.16 15.61 -5.36
CA GLN A 162 -10.70 15.24 -6.68
C GLN A 162 -9.90 14.11 -7.33
N LEU A 163 -8.57 14.21 -7.28
CA LEU A 163 -7.67 13.15 -7.75
C LEU A 163 -7.83 11.86 -6.92
N ALA A 164 -7.97 11.98 -5.61
CA ALA A 164 -8.16 10.84 -4.72
C ALA A 164 -9.48 10.10 -5.01
N LEU A 165 -10.60 10.83 -5.17
CA LEU A 165 -11.88 10.23 -5.55
C LEU A 165 -11.81 9.54 -6.91
N GLN A 166 -11.14 10.16 -7.89
CA GLN A 166 -10.95 9.55 -9.21
C GLN A 166 -10.13 8.25 -9.12
N LEU A 167 -9.10 8.21 -8.31
CA LEU A 167 -8.32 6.99 -8.06
C LEU A 167 -9.17 5.88 -7.38
N CYS A 168 -10.07 6.24 -6.45
CA CYS A 168 -11.01 5.29 -5.85
C CYS A 168 -11.97 4.65 -6.86
N LEU A 169 -12.26 5.34 -7.95
CA LEU A 169 -13.02 4.79 -9.06
C LEU A 169 -12.13 3.97 -10.00
N THR A 170 -10.94 4.51 -10.33
CA THR A 170 -10.03 3.88 -11.29
C THR A 170 -9.49 2.53 -10.79
N VAL A 171 -9.25 2.37 -9.49
CA VAL A 171 -8.74 1.10 -8.91
C VAL A 171 -9.68 -0.09 -9.18
N GLN A 172 -10.97 0.15 -9.38
CA GLN A 172 -11.99 -0.87 -9.59
C GLN A 172 -12.04 -1.40 -11.03
N PHE A 173 -11.43 -0.71 -11.98
CA PHE A 173 -11.36 -1.17 -13.36
C PHE A 173 -10.49 -2.42 -13.52
N PRO A 174 -10.70 -3.20 -14.60
CA PRO A 174 -9.81 -4.29 -14.97
C PRO A 174 -8.37 -3.80 -15.15
N ARG A 175 -7.41 -4.68 -14.85
CA ARG A 175 -5.96 -4.38 -14.96
C ARG A 175 -5.56 -3.88 -16.35
N ARG A 176 -6.14 -4.43 -17.41
CA ARG A 176 -5.92 -3.99 -18.80
C ARG A 176 -6.34 -2.53 -19.05
N HIS A 177 -7.18 -1.97 -18.18
CA HIS A 177 -7.63 -0.57 -18.22
C HIS A 177 -7.02 0.26 -17.09
N GLY A 178 -5.89 -0.16 -16.53
CA GLY A 178 -5.14 0.56 -15.51
C GLY A 178 -5.68 0.49 -14.09
N GLY A 179 -6.70 -0.35 -13.83
CA GLY A 179 -7.22 -0.63 -12.50
C GLY A 179 -6.52 -1.79 -11.80
N LEU A 180 -7.04 -2.18 -10.63
CA LEU A 180 -6.54 -3.31 -9.83
C LEU A 180 -7.64 -4.32 -9.50
N GLU A 181 -8.84 -4.18 -10.09
CA GLU A 181 -10.00 -5.09 -9.90
C GLU A 181 -10.43 -5.22 -8.44
N ALA A 182 -10.27 -4.17 -7.65
CA ALA A 182 -10.61 -4.14 -6.24
C ALA A 182 -11.06 -2.75 -5.80
N GLY A 183 -11.59 -2.63 -4.59
CA GLY A 183 -12.06 -1.37 -4.02
C GLY A 183 -10.96 -0.49 -3.46
N ALA A 184 -11.38 0.56 -2.75
CA ALA A 184 -10.52 1.51 -2.06
C ALA A 184 -10.94 1.66 -0.59
N VAL A 185 -9.97 1.92 0.29
CA VAL A 185 -10.21 2.43 1.64
C VAL A 185 -9.92 3.92 1.64
N TYR A 186 -10.88 4.73 2.06
CA TYR A 186 -10.76 6.18 2.18
C TYR A 186 -10.89 6.61 3.63
N ILE A 187 -9.80 7.13 4.19
CA ILE A 187 -9.73 7.58 5.58
C ILE A 187 -9.85 9.10 5.59
N CYS A 188 -10.95 9.60 6.15
CA CYS A 188 -11.22 11.03 6.34
C CYS A 188 -10.74 11.46 7.73
N THR A 189 -9.99 12.55 7.80
CA THR A 189 -9.45 13.06 9.08
C THR A 189 -9.88 14.48 9.43
N GLU A 190 -10.39 15.25 8.48
CA GLU A 190 -10.84 16.64 8.68
C GLU A 190 -12.32 16.80 8.35
N GLU A 191 -12.70 16.42 7.15
CA GLU A 191 -14.02 16.71 6.60
C GLU A 191 -14.84 15.44 6.39
N VAL A 192 -16.13 15.61 6.25
CA VAL A 192 -17.04 14.53 5.87
C VAL A 192 -16.71 14.07 4.45
N PHE A 193 -16.79 12.77 4.22
CA PHE A 193 -16.56 12.19 2.91
C PHE A 193 -17.45 12.84 1.84
N PRO A 194 -16.89 13.32 0.71
CA PRO A 194 -17.63 14.09 -0.29
C PRO A 194 -18.48 13.19 -1.21
N SER A 195 -19.50 12.55 -0.62
CA SER A 195 -20.37 11.56 -1.26
C SER A 195 -21.10 12.11 -2.49
N ALA A 196 -21.61 13.35 -2.44
CA ALA A 196 -22.28 13.98 -3.56
C ALA A 196 -21.35 14.14 -4.79
N ARG A 197 -20.09 14.51 -4.53
CA ARG A 197 -19.09 14.60 -5.60
C ARG A 197 -18.71 13.23 -6.16
N LEU A 198 -18.57 12.22 -5.30
CA LEU A 198 -18.34 10.85 -5.75
C LEU A 198 -19.48 10.37 -6.66
N GLN A 199 -20.74 10.59 -6.28
CA GLN A 199 -21.90 10.23 -7.12
C GLN A 199 -21.86 10.92 -8.49
N GLN A 200 -21.51 12.22 -8.54
CA GLN A 200 -21.35 12.93 -9.80
C GLN A 200 -20.26 12.30 -10.67
N LEU A 201 -19.10 11.96 -10.08
CA LEU A 201 -17.99 11.32 -10.80
C LEU A 201 -18.38 9.93 -11.30
N MET A 202 -19.10 9.13 -10.52
CA MET A 202 -19.60 7.82 -10.96
C MET A 202 -20.51 7.93 -12.18
N ALA A 203 -21.43 8.88 -12.18
CA ALA A 203 -22.33 9.12 -13.31
C ALA A 203 -21.60 9.57 -14.60
N GLN A 204 -20.41 10.13 -14.49
CA GLN A 204 -19.63 10.63 -15.61
C GLN A 204 -18.52 9.67 -16.09
N GLN A 205 -18.38 8.46 -15.51
CA GLN A 205 -17.28 7.55 -15.84
C GLN A 205 -17.22 7.17 -17.32
N ARG A 206 -18.34 6.99 -18.00
CA ARG A 206 -18.38 6.75 -19.46
C ARG A 206 -17.76 7.90 -20.26
N ARG A 207 -17.89 9.15 -19.79
CA ARG A 207 -17.34 10.34 -20.46
C ARG A 207 -15.88 10.56 -20.10
N LEU A 208 -15.50 10.24 -18.88
CA LEU A 208 -14.11 10.35 -18.44
C LEU A 208 -13.24 9.26 -19.07
N ARG A 209 -13.69 8.00 -19.03
CA ARG A 209 -12.97 6.81 -19.47
C ARG A 209 -13.40 6.38 -20.88
N THR A 210 -13.11 7.23 -21.86
CA THR A 210 -13.35 6.92 -23.28
C THR A 210 -12.47 5.79 -23.83
N ASP A 211 -11.40 5.44 -23.10
CA ASP A 211 -10.49 4.32 -23.35
C ASP A 211 -11.06 2.97 -22.91
N VAL A 212 -12.18 2.95 -22.20
CA VAL A 212 -12.82 1.74 -21.67
C VAL A 212 -14.16 1.50 -22.35
N PRO A 213 -14.46 0.26 -22.83
CA PRO A 213 -15.76 -0.08 -23.36
C PRO A 213 -16.89 0.20 -22.36
N GLY A 214 -18.00 0.78 -22.85
CA GLY A 214 -19.10 1.20 -21.98
C GLY A 214 -19.74 0.07 -21.19
N ASP A 215 -19.80 -1.14 -21.74
CA ASP A 215 -20.30 -2.34 -21.06
C ASP A 215 -19.42 -2.76 -19.87
N VAL A 216 -18.12 -2.50 -19.91
CA VAL A 216 -17.19 -2.71 -18.80
C VAL A 216 -17.48 -1.70 -17.68
N VAL A 217 -17.68 -0.42 -18.03
CA VAL A 217 -18.00 0.63 -17.06
C VAL A 217 -19.30 0.31 -16.32
N ASP A 218 -20.33 -0.13 -17.04
CA ASP A 218 -21.67 -0.39 -16.49
C ASP A 218 -21.74 -1.58 -15.54
N ARG A 219 -20.84 -2.56 -15.70
CA ARG A 219 -20.75 -3.71 -14.80
C ARG A 219 -20.16 -3.38 -13.45
N ILE A 220 -19.42 -2.28 -13.34
CA ILE A 220 -18.74 -1.91 -12.09
C ILE A 220 -19.70 -1.16 -11.16
N LYS A 221 -19.92 -1.71 -9.97
CA LYS A 221 -20.73 -1.08 -8.92
C LYS A 221 -19.84 -0.22 -8.03
N PHE A 222 -19.37 0.91 -8.57
CA PHE A 222 -18.34 1.75 -7.94
C PHE A 222 -18.57 2.08 -6.47
N GLY A 223 -19.79 2.48 -6.10
CA GLY A 223 -20.10 2.89 -4.73
C GLY A 223 -19.96 1.78 -3.69
N ASN A 224 -20.13 0.50 -4.10
CA ASN A 224 -20.13 -0.64 -3.19
C ASN A 224 -18.70 -1.06 -2.75
N GLN A 225 -17.68 -0.55 -3.41
CA GLN A 225 -16.30 -0.95 -3.19
C GLN A 225 -15.41 0.18 -2.62
N ILE A 226 -16.03 1.25 -2.11
CA ILE A 226 -15.31 2.33 -1.43
C ILE A 226 -15.69 2.30 0.03
N PHE A 227 -14.71 1.90 0.87
CA PHE A 227 -14.85 1.77 2.31
C PHE A 227 -14.38 3.06 2.95
N VAL A 228 -15.28 3.76 3.65
CA VAL A 228 -15.00 5.07 4.26
C VAL A 228 -14.84 4.90 5.77
N GLU A 229 -13.78 5.46 6.33
CA GLU A 229 -13.53 5.53 7.76
C GLU A 229 -13.28 6.99 8.16
N HIS A 230 -13.85 7.42 9.30
CA HIS A 230 -13.62 8.74 9.87
C HIS A 230 -12.73 8.60 11.09
N VAL A 231 -11.67 9.37 11.15
CA VAL A 231 -10.64 9.30 12.19
C VAL A 231 -10.26 10.72 12.59
N ALA A 232 -10.35 11.05 13.88
CA ALA A 232 -10.10 12.40 14.36
C ALA A 232 -8.69 12.61 14.93
N ASP A 233 -8.03 11.55 15.40
CA ASP A 233 -6.79 11.61 16.17
C ASP A 233 -5.73 10.63 15.63
N VAL A 234 -4.47 10.82 16.07
CA VAL A 234 -3.31 10.03 15.60
C VAL A 234 -3.40 8.58 16.07
N ASP A 235 -3.88 8.32 17.28
CA ASP A 235 -3.94 6.97 17.82
C ASP A 235 -4.99 6.14 17.10
N THR A 236 -6.17 6.71 16.86
CA THR A 236 -7.24 6.09 16.07
C THR A 236 -6.81 5.87 14.62
N LEU A 237 -6.03 6.79 14.04
CA LEU A 237 -5.45 6.63 12.69
C LEU A 237 -4.48 5.43 12.66
N LEU A 238 -3.59 5.34 13.65
CA LEU A 238 -2.65 4.22 13.77
C LEU A 238 -3.38 2.88 13.97
N GLU A 239 -4.43 2.87 14.79
CA GLU A 239 -5.26 1.68 14.98
C GLU A 239 -5.98 1.27 13.68
N CYS A 240 -6.59 2.22 12.97
CA CYS A 240 -7.24 1.97 11.69
C CYS A 240 -6.26 1.34 10.69
N VAL A 241 -5.07 1.95 10.53
CA VAL A 241 -4.02 1.47 9.61
C VAL A 241 -3.49 0.09 10.01
N ARG A 242 -3.39 -0.22 11.31
CA ARG A 242 -2.85 -1.51 11.79
C ARG A 242 -3.85 -2.64 11.86
N LYS A 243 -5.15 -2.34 12.04
CA LYS A 243 -6.18 -3.36 12.28
C LYS A 243 -7.25 -3.41 11.18
N LYS A 244 -7.91 -2.27 10.87
CA LYS A 244 -9.04 -2.24 9.94
C LYS A 244 -8.60 -2.37 8.49
N VAL A 245 -7.63 -1.59 8.06
CA VAL A 245 -7.13 -1.58 6.68
C VAL A 245 -6.58 -2.97 6.25
N PRO A 246 -5.71 -3.63 7.05
CA PRO A 246 -5.21 -4.97 6.68
C PRO A 246 -6.31 -6.00 6.49
N ALA A 247 -7.40 -5.90 7.26
CA ALA A 247 -8.53 -6.82 7.13
C ALA A 247 -9.25 -6.72 5.78
N LEU A 248 -9.34 -5.51 5.19
CA LEU A 248 -9.92 -5.29 3.87
C LEU A 248 -8.95 -5.69 2.75
N LEU A 249 -7.66 -5.34 2.89
CA LEU A 249 -6.63 -5.68 1.93
C LEU A 249 -6.38 -7.19 1.84
N SER A 250 -6.34 -7.90 2.98
CA SER A 250 -6.11 -9.35 3.02
C SER A 250 -7.26 -10.16 2.41
N ARG A 251 -8.48 -9.62 2.43
CA ARG A 251 -9.65 -10.23 1.78
C ARG A 251 -9.76 -9.89 0.29
N GLY A 252 -8.84 -9.08 -0.24
CA GLY A 252 -8.89 -8.60 -1.63
C GLY A 252 -10.04 -7.62 -1.91
N MET A 253 -10.74 -7.14 -0.87
CA MET A 253 -11.85 -6.20 -1.03
C MET A 253 -11.39 -4.81 -1.44
N ALA A 254 -10.18 -4.42 -1.04
CA ALA A 254 -9.56 -3.16 -1.40
C ALA A 254 -8.10 -3.36 -1.83
N ARG A 255 -7.64 -2.46 -2.71
CA ARG A 255 -6.24 -2.38 -3.17
C ARG A 255 -5.73 -0.96 -3.32
N LEU A 256 -6.43 0.02 -2.81
CA LEU A 256 -5.98 1.41 -2.69
C LEU A 256 -6.30 1.89 -1.29
N VAL A 257 -5.35 2.57 -0.66
CA VAL A 257 -5.56 3.26 0.61
C VAL A 257 -5.35 4.75 0.39
N VAL A 258 -6.33 5.55 0.76
CA VAL A 258 -6.28 7.02 0.72
C VAL A 258 -6.43 7.56 2.14
N ILE A 259 -5.58 8.51 2.53
CA ILE A 259 -5.69 9.27 3.78
C ILE A 259 -5.85 10.74 3.42
N ASP A 260 -7.00 11.34 3.74
CA ASP A 260 -7.32 12.73 3.44
C ASP A 260 -7.76 13.49 4.71
N SER A 261 -6.85 14.16 5.39
CA SER A 261 -5.44 14.37 5.13
C SER A 261 -4.57 13.74 6.22
N VAL A 262 -3.35 13.36 5.87
CA VAL A 262 -2.39 12.86 6.86
C VAL A 262 -1.92 13.97 7.82
N ALA A 263 -2.03 15.24 7.43
CA ALA A 263 -1.53 16.37 8.22
C ALA A 263 -2.45 16.76 9.39
N ALA A 264 -3.76 16.62 9.23
CA ALA A 264 -4.74 17.17 10.17
C ALA A 264 -4.57 16.66 11.60
N PRO A 265 -4.54 15.35 11.88
CA PRO A 265 -4.37 14.85 13.24
C PRO A 265 -3.08 15.37 13.89
N PHE A 266 -1.98 15.42 13.13
CA PHE A 266 -0.69 15.88 13.63
C PHE A 266 -0.60 17.38 13.90
N ARG A 267 -1.47 18.18 13.31
CA ARG A 267 -1.56 19.62 13.60
C ARG A 267 -2.42 19.91 14.83
N CYS A 268 -3.44 19.07 15.05
CA CYS A 268 -4.36 19.27 16.17
C CYS A 268 -3.77 18.77 17.50
N GLU A 269 -2.98 17.69 17.49
CA GLU A 269 -2.50 17.05 18.72
C GLU A 269 -1.11 17.50 19.19
N PHE A 270 -0.28 18.03 18.28
CA PHE A 270 1.10 18.36 18.61
C PHE A 270 1.36 19.86 18.40
N ASP A 271 1.60 20.55 19.48
CA ASP A 271 2.13 21.91 19.49
C ASP A 271 3.65 21.93 19.27
N GLY A 272 4.25 23.12 19.16
CA GLY A 272 5.67 23.30 18.87
C GLY A 272 6.62 22.61 19.88
N ALA A 273 6.21 22.37 21.11
CA ALA A 273 7.02 21.73 22.16
C ALA A 273 7.06 20.21 22.04
N ALA A 274 6.10 19.59 21.37
CA ALA A 274 5.95 18.15 21.27
C ALA A 274 6.66 17.51 20.04
N SER A 275 7.79 18.05 19.62
CA SER A 275 8.49 17.64 18.39
C SER A 275 8.91 16.16 18.37
N VAL A 276 9.42 15.62 19.50
CA VAL A 276 9.89 14.23 19.60
C VAL A 276 8.74 13.22 19.59
N PRO A 277 7.67 13.35 20.39
CA PRO A 277 6.49 12.50 20.28
C PRO A 277 5.87 12.53 18.88
N ARG A 278 5.71 13.71 18.29
CA ARG A 278 5.22 13.89 16.92
C ARG A 278 6.06 13.12 15.91
N ALA A 279 7.39 13.23 15.97
CA ALA A 279 8.28 12.53 15.07
C ALA A 279 8.16 10.99 15.20
N ARG A 280 8.04 10.47 16.44
CA ARG A 280 7.83 9.03 16.69
C ARG A 280 6.52 8.53 16.09
N CYS A 281 5.43 9.26 16.26
CA CYS A 281 4.13 8.90 15.69
C CYS A 281 4.15 8.95 14.16
N LEU A 282 4.81 9.96 13.54
CA LEU A 282 4.99 10.02 12.09
C LEU A 282 5.81 8.84 11.55
N GLN A 283 6.88 8.44 12.25
CA GLN A 283 7.69 7.27 11.90
C GLN A 283 6.87 5.98 12.01
N ALA A 284 6.10 5.82 13.10
CA ALA A 284 5.24 4.66 13.31
C ALA A 284 4.16 4.53 12.23
N LEU A 285 3.51 5.65 11.87
CA LEU A 285 2.51 5.68 10.80
C LEU A 285 3.15 5.35 9.45
N GLY A 286 4.25 6.00 9.09
CA GLY A 286 4.95 5.74 7.83
C GLY A 286 5.45 4.29 7.71
N ALA A 287 5.97 3.71 8.79
CA ALA A 287 6.38 2.31 8.82
C ALA A 287 5.19 1.35 8.61
N ALA A 288 4.06 1.59 9.31
CA ALA A 288 2.86 0.78 9.16
C ALA A 288 2.29 0.86 7.74
N LEU A 289 2.19 2.05 7.17
CA LEU A 289 1.69 2.25 5.80
C LEU A 289 2.61 1.61 4.75
N ARG A 290 3.94 1.73 4.88
CA ARG A 290 4.88 1.05 3.98
C ARG A 290 4.76 -0.47 4.08
N GLN A 291 4.63 -1.00 5.28
CA GLN A 291 4.41 -2.43 5.48
C GLN A 291 3.13 -2.89 4.76
N LEU A 292 2.03 -2.15 4.90
CA LEU A 292 0.79 -2.44 4.17
C LEU A 292 1.00 -2.43 2.67
N SER A 293 1.59 -1.35 2.15
CA SER A 293 1.82 -1.19 0.72
C SER A 293 2.66 -2.33 0.14
N CYS A 294 3.79 -2.66 0.77
CA CYS A 294 4.67 -3.75 0.32
C CYS A 294 4.02 -5.13 0.46
N THR A 295 3.33 -5.39 1.59
CA THR A 295 2.72 -6.72 1.86
C THR A 295 1.58 -7.02 0.90
N PHE A 296 0.74 -6.03 0.61
CA PHE A 296 -0.46 -6.23 -0.20
C PHE A 296 -0.33 -5.73 -1.63
N GLN A 297 0.86 -5.20 -2.02
CA GLN A 297 1.10 -4.58 -3.34
C GLN A 297 -0.03 -3.59 -3.68
N SER A 298 -0.27 -2.67 -2.76
CA SER A 298 -1.41 -1.74 -2.78
C SER A 298 -0.92 -0.31 -2.68
N PRO A 299 -1.25 0.57 -3.64
CA PRO A 299 -0.91 1.99 -3.57
C PRO A 299 -1.44 2.62 -2.28
N VAL A 300 -0.62 3.43 -1.64
CA VAL A 300 -1.02 4.27 -0.52
C VAL A 300 -0.84 5.73 -0.93
N LEU A 301 -1.94 6.48 -0.96
CA LEU A 301 -1.98 7.91 -1.24
C LEU A 301 -2.23 8.70 0.04
N CYS A 302 -1.27 9.51 0.43
CA CYS A 302 -1.37 10.41 1.57
C CYS A 302 -1.56 11.85 1.08
N ILE A 303 -2.73 12.43 1.33
CA ILE A 303 -2.98 13.84 1.04
C ILE A 303 -2.38 14.68 2.15
N ASN A 304 -1.54 15.66 1.78
CA ASN A 304 -0.91 16.58 2.70
C ASN A 304 -1.28 18.04 2.35
N GLN A 305 -1.26 18.87 3.36
CA GLN A 305 -1.41 20.31 3.23
C GLN A 305 -0.03 20.96 3.08
N VAL A 306 -0.02 22.24 2.72
CA VAL A 306 1.18 23.06 2.67
C VAL A 306 1.10 24.16 3.70
N THR A 307 2.25 24.56 4.22
CA THR A 307 2.44 25.73 5.08
C THR A 307 3.29 26.77 4.34
N GLU A 308 3.06 28.02 4.63
CA GLU A 308 3.92 29.10 4.14
C GLU A 308 5.29 29.01 4.82
N VAL A 309 6.35 29.21 4.05
CA VAL A 309 7.72 29.31 4.55
C VAL A 309 7.97 30.77 4.89
N THR A 310 8.17 31.08 6.16
CA THR A 310 8.60 32.41 6.61
C THR A 310 10.08 32.61 6.25
N GLU A 311 10.43 33.80 5.78
CA GLU A 311 11.76 34.16 5.22
C GLU A 311 12.95 34.10 6.20
N GLU A 312 12.75 33.66 7.43
CA GLU A 312 13.79 33.58 8.48
C GLU A 312 14.85 32.47 8.28
N GLN A 313 14.65 31.59 7.33
CA GLN A 313 15.66 30.55 7.00
C GLN A 313 16.36 30.94 5.69
N GLY A 314 17.35 31.81 5.83
CA GLY A 314 18.16 32.39 4.77
C GLY A 314 18.74 31.38 3.77
N THR A 315 17.99 31.09 2.75
CA THR A 315 18.49 30.53 1.50
C THR A 315 18.40 31.63 0.45
N ALA A 316 19.58 31.98 -0.11
CA ALA A 316 19.71 32.96 -1.20
C ALA A 316 18.72 32.61 -2.34
N PRO A 317 18.12 33.63 -3.01
CA PRO A 317 17.23 33.40 -4.12
C PRO A 317 18.00 32.70 -5.24
N GLY A 318 17.65 31.42 -5.48
CA GLY A 318 18.10 30.67 -6.65
C GLY A 318 17.53 31.26 -7.94
N PRO A 319 18.06 30.93 -9.13
CA PRO A 319 17.65 31.49 -10.40
C PRO A 319 16.15 31.27 -10.61
N GLN A 320 15.47 32.36 -10.98
CA GLN A 320 14.02 32.51 -11.13
C GLN A 320 13.36 31.38 -11.95
N GLY A 321 13.00 30.31 -11.29
CA GLY A 321 12.07 29.28 -11.80
C GLY A 321 10.64 29.59 -11.32
N VAL A 322 9.68 29.37 -12.17
CA VAL A 322 8.25 29.74 -12.14
C VAL A 322 7.45 29.16 -10.92
N TRP A 323 8.08 28.80 -9.81
CA TRP A 323 7.46 28.05 -8.72
C TRP A 323 7.31 28.91 -7.47
N ASP A 324 6.21 28.78 -6.78
CA ASP A 324 5.95 29.45 -5.51
C ASP A 324 6.83 28.79 -4.43
N GLU A 325 8.03 29.28 -4.24
CA GLU A 325 9.02 28.81 -3.26
C GLU A 325 8.57 29.03 -1.80
N ARG A 326 7.43 29.73 -1.62
CA ARG A 326 6.89 30.12 -0.32
C ARG A 326 6.08 29.06 0.40
N VAL A 327 5.88 27.87 -0.20
CA VAL A 327 5.06 26.82 0.42
C VAL A 327 5.82 25.52 0.53
N SER A 328 5.74 24.89 1.70
CA SER A 328 6.33 23.58 2.02
C SER A 328 5.26 22.61 2.52
N PRO A 329 5.38 21.29 2.24
CA PRO A 329 4.48 20.30 2.83
C PRO A 329 4.53 20.29 4.37
N ALA A 330 3.38 20.25 5.02
CA ALA A 330 3.20 20.59 6.44
C ALA A 330 3.88 19.65 7.46
N LEU A 331 4.27 18.41 7.07
CA LEU A 331 4.76 17.41 8.02
C LEU A 331 6.29 17.36 8.17
N GLY A 332 7.03 18.16 7.39
CA GLY A 332 8.48 18.31 7.52
C GLY A 332 9.30 17.09 7.08
N MET A 333 10.60 17.09 7.45
CA MET A 333 11.57 16.07 7.00
C MET A 333 11.29 14.66 7.52
N THR A 334 10.83 14.51 8.76
CA THR A 334 10.54 13.19 9.35
C THR A 334 9.52 12.42 8.51
N TRP A 335 8.52 13.09 7.99
CA TRP A 335 7.53 12.50 7.08
C TRP A 335 8.09 12.33 5.65
N SER A 336 8.78 13.34 5.15
CA SER A 336 9.36 13.32 3.80
C SER A 336 10.25 12.11 3.55
N ASN A 337 11.05 11.71 4.54
CA ASN A 337 11.93 10.54 4.46
C ASN A 337 11.19 9.19 4.46
N GLN A 338 9.87 9.17 4.67
CA GLN A 338 9.06 7.98 4.60
C GLN A 338 8.52 7.70 3.19
N LEU A 339 8.56 8.69 2.32
CA LEU A 339 7.89 8.69 1.02
C LEU A 339 8.73 8.04 -0.06
N LEU A 340 8.08 7.30 -0.95
CA LEU A 340 8.65 6.88 -2.22
C LEU A 340 8.55 7.99 -3.27
N MET A 341 7.41 8.68 -3.31
CA MET A 341 7.12 9.70 -4.31
C MET A 341 6.37 10.88 -3.68
N ARG A 342 6.72 12.08 -4.11
CA ARG A 342 5.99 13.30 -3.77
C ARG A 342 5.51 14.00 -5.01
N LEU A 343 4.21 14.22 -5.04
CA LEU A 343 3.50 15.01 -6.04
C LEU A 343 3.03 16.32 -5.41
N MET A 344 3.20 17.43 -6.13
CA MET A 344 2.72 18.74 -5.72
C MET A 344 1.65 19.21 -6.71
N VAL A 345 0.49 19.58 -6.18
CA VAL A 345 -0.52 20.28 -6.96
C VAL A 345 -0.50 21.77 -6.62
N SER A 346 -0.67 22.59 -7.63
CA SER A 346 -0.81 24.04 -7.47
C SER A 346 -2.01 24.55 -8.25
N ARG A 347 -2.50 25.74 -7.86
CA ARG A 347 -3.60 26.42 -8.54
C ARG A 347 -3.20 27.85 -8.81
N ARG A 348 -2.88 28.12 -10.06
CA ARG A 348 -2.75 29.51 -10.59
C ARG A 348 -3.91 29.69 -11.57
N ARG A 349 -4.89 30.50 -11.20
CA ARG A 349 -6.06 30.74 -12.07
C ARG A 349 -5.64 31.23 -13.45
N PRO A 350 -6.18 30.63 -14.56
CA PRO A 350 -7.21 29.58 -14.59
C PRO A 350 -6.67 28.17 -14.36
N ASP A 351 -5.36 27.95 -14.45
CA ASP A 351 -4.70 26.66 -14.54
C ASP A 351 -4.40 26.02 -13.19
N ARG A 352 -4.39 24.70 -13.21
CA ARG A 352 -3.84 23.86 -12.15
C ARG A 352 -2.69 23.03 -12.72
N THR A 353 -1.66 22.81 -11.91
CA THR A 353 -0.52 21.97 -12.31
C THR A 353 -0.29 20.84 -11.34
N LEU A 354 0.05 19.67 -11.88
CA LEU A 354 0.57 18.53 -11.15
C LEU A 354 2.06 18.40 -11.46
N ARG A 355 2.90 18.39 -10.43
CA ARG A 355 4.35 18.29 -10.53
C ARG A 355 4.87 17.10 -9.77
N VAL A 356 5.80 16.37 -10.37
CA VAL A 356 6.63 15.36 -9.69
C VAL A 356 7.76 16.12 -8.99
N VAL A 357 7.76 16.13 -7.65
CA VAL A 357 8.83 16.78 -6.86
C VAL A 357 10.01 15.83 -6.76
N PHE A 358 9.75 14.59 -6.37
CA PHE A 358 10.71 13.51 -6.44
C PHE A 358 10.01 12.15 -6.60
N ALA A 359 10.65 11.25 -7.30
CA ALA A 359 10.33 9.83 -7.40
C ALA A 359 11.59 9.09 -7.89
N PRO A 360 11.85 7.85 -7.47
CA PRO A 360 13.07 7.15 -7.86
C PRO A 360 13.11 6.77 -9.35
N HIS A 361 11.97 6.79 -10.02
CA HIS A 361 11.79 6.35 -11.42
C HIS A 361 11.35 7.46 -12.38
N LEU A 362 11.17 8.68 -11.90
CA LEU A 362 10.72 9.83 -12.69
C LEU A 362 11.64 11.02 -12.47
N PRO A 363 12.00 11.77 -13.52
CA PRO A 363 12.62 13.07 -13.36
C PRO A 363 11.58 14.09 -12.83
N PRO A 364 12.02 15.19 -12.22
CA PRO A 364 11.15 16.32 -11.93
C PRO A 364 10.48 16.80 -13.22
N SER A 365 9.17 16.80 -13.23
CA SER A 365 8.37 17.14 -14.42
C SER A 365 6.99 17.62 -13.99
N SER A 366 6.28 18.31 -14.87
CA SER A 366 4.95 18.81 -14.56
C SER A 366 4.01 18.79 -15.77
N CYS A 367 2.71 18.79 -15.52
CA CYS A 367 1.69 19.02 -16.53
C CYS A 367 0.52 19.82 -15.94
N SER A 368 -0.20 20.53 -16.81
CA SER A 368 -1.44 21.21 -16.44
C SER A 368 -2.63 20.25 -16.44
N TYR A 369 -3.62 20.54 -15.59
CA TYR A 369 -4.86 19.81 -15.54
C TYR A 369 -6.04 20.72 -15.18
N THR A 370 -7.24 20.24 -15.49
CA THR A 370 -8.51 20.87 -15.13
C THR A 370 -9.35 19.94 -14.26
N VAL A 371 -10.20 20.54 -13.45
CA VAL A 371 -11.22 19.83 -12.66
C VAL A 371 -12.60 20.29 -13.15
N ASN A 372 -13.36 19.37 -13.70
CA ASN A 372 -14.68 19.63 -14.25
C ASN A 372 -15.73 18.65 -13.70
N ALA A 373 -16.95 18.65 -14.24
CA ALA A 373 -18.01 17.74 -13.82
C ALA A 373 -17.65 16.27 -14.01
N GLU A 374 -16.90 15.96 -15.06
CA GLU A 374 -16.49 14.59 -15.41
C GLU A 374 -15.37 14.04 -14.52
N GLY A 375 -14.50 14.92 -14.00
CA GLY A 375 -13.36 14.55 -13.17
C GLY A 375 -12.15 15.44 -13.40
N VAL A 376 -10.96 14.87 -13.17
CA VAL A 376 -9.67 15.52 -13.39
C VAL A 376 -9.12 15.09 -14.75
N ARG A 377 -8.85 16.06 -15.60
CA ARG A 377 -8.26 15.82 -16.93
C ARG A 377 -7.00 16.65 -17.11
N GLY A 378 -5.93 16.01 -17.53
CA GLY A 378 -4.72 16.69 -17.96
C GLY A 378 -4.93 17.44 -19.27
N THR A 379 -4.27 18.57 -19.41
CA THR A 379 -4.30 19.41 -20.61
C THR A 379 -3.21 18.93 -21.56
N PRO A 380 -3.51 18.49 -22.79
CA PRO A 380 -2.50 18.06 -23.76
C PRO A 380 -1.51 19.20 -24.09
N GLY A 381 -0.25 18.84 -24.34
CA GLY A 381 0.78 19.81 -24.79
C GLY A 381 1.42 20.65 -23.70
N THR A 382 1.11 20.42 -22.41
CA THR A 382 1.66 21.20 -21.29
C THR A 382 2.71 20.47 -20.46
N ALA A 383 3.13 19.26 -20.88
CA ALA A 383 4.19 18.55 -20.19
C ALA A 383 5.54 19.24 -20.40
N SER A 384 6.14 19.73 -19.31
CA SER A 384 7.52 20.23 -19.27
C SER A 384 8.38 19.30 -18.43
N CYS A 385 9.53 18.93 -18.98
CA CYS A 385 10.61 18.24 -18.25
C CYS A 385 11.53 19.24 -17.59
#